data_735bbf35761d961fe7f9e61e88fd0bed
#
_entry.id   735bbf35761d961fe7f9e61e88fd0bed
#
_cell.length_a   1.000
_cell.length_b   1.000
_cell.length_c   1.000
_cell.angle_alpha   90.00
_cell.angle_beta   90.00
_cell.angle_gamma   90.00
#
_symmetry.space_group_name_H-M   'P 1'
#
loop_
_entity.id
_entity.type
_entity.pdbx_description
1 polymer ?
#
loop_
_entity_poly.entity_id
_entity_poly.type
_entity_poly.pdbx_seq_one_letter_code
_entity_poly.pdbx_strand_id
1 'polypeptide(L)'
;MNKVDLKRILKKVEKPARYLGNEINSIHKDTSDESLIRYAQCFPDLYEVGMSHLGSHILYDVINRDEKIFCERVYAPAVDMENMMREKNIPLFALESREPITNFDVIAFTLQYELSYTNILNMLDLANVPILRTERKLDDPFILVGGPCAYNVEPMADFVDIVVLGEGEEVNLEILNAYKEWKKNKTTREDFLYQISSIEGVYIPSFYDVTYNEDNTVKEVVPNRENIPSKPHKRIIKDVENVPYPEKLIVPFIDTVHNRVVLELFRGCTRGCRFCQAGMIYRPIREKSVERLKEIVDKLVKSTGYDEISLSSLSTSDYSKLSELTDYLVDEYASNNIGISLPSLRLDNFSMEIAEKIQQVRKSGLTFAPEAGTQRLRDVINKGVSEEDLQNATKKAFEMGWNSVKLYFMIGLPTEAYDDLDGIAKLAYDVIDMYREVHNGKLKRSFGVTV
;
A
#
# COMPACT_ATOMS: atom_id res chain seq x y z
N MET A 1 30.31 7.97 -11.07
CA MET A 1 29.36 6.88 -11.43
C MET A 1 28.64 7.25 -12.72
N ASN A 2 28.48 6.30 -13.65
CA ASN A 2 27.86 6.61 -14.95
C ASN A 2 26.33 6.59 -14.82
N LYS A 3 25.72 7.78 -14.97
CA LYS A 3 24.25 7.89 -15.07
C LYS A 3 23.77 7.25 -16.36
N VAL A 4 22.59 6.62 -16.31
CA VAL A 4 21.95 6.02 -17.48
C VAL A 4 21.53 7.12 -18.47
N ASP A 5 22.01 7.05 -19.72
CA ASP A 5 21.58 7.97 -20.77
C ASP A 5 20.25 7.53 -21.39
N LEU A 6 19.17 8.16 -20.95
CA LEU A 6 17.81 7.86 -21.39
C LEU A 6 17.38 8.60 -22.67
N LYS A 7 18.14 9.58 -23.17
CA LYS A 7 17.70 10.50 -24.24
C LYS A 7 17.20 9.81 -25.50
N ARG A 8 17.86 8.68 -25.89
CA ARG A 8 17.49 7.95 -27.11
C ARG A 8 16.36 6.95 -26.90
N ILE A 9 16.23 6.45 -25.66
CA ILE A 9 15.28 5.41 -25.29
C ILE A 9 13.91 5.99 -25.04
N LEU A 10 13.83 7.11 -24.31
CA LEU A 10 12.58 7.78 -23.98
C LEU A 10 11.72 8.17 -25.20
N LYS A 11 12.36 8.31 -26.36
CA LYS A 11 11.64 8.57 -27.63
C LYS A 11 10.94 7.32 -28.21
N LYS A 12 11.22 6.12 -27.67
CA LYS A 12 10.75 4.85 -28.18
C LYS A 12 9.78 4.14 -27.24
N VAL A 13 9.55 4.68 -26.06
CA VAL A 13 8.61 4.15 -25.07
C VAL A 13 7.31 4.93 -25.07
N GLU A 14 6.22 4.26 -24.76
CA GLU A 14 4.86 4.82 -24.80
C GLU A 14 4.68 5.98 -23.81
N LYS A 15 5.17 5.83 -22.58
CA LYS A 15 5.07 6.83 -21.51
C LYS A 15 6.44 7.21 -20.94
N PRO A 16 7.20 8.07 -21.62
CA PRO A 16 8.56 8.42 -21.19
C PRO A 16 8.61 9.10 -19.81
N ALA A 17 7.54 9.76 -19.38
CA ALA A 17 7.49 10.47 -18.11
C ALA A 17 7.59 9.52 -16.88
N ARG A 18 7.32 8.22 -17.03
CA ARG A 18 7.55 7.19 -16.00
C ARG A 18 9.01 7.11 -15.54
N TYR A 19 9.95 7.57 -16.38
CA TYR A 19 11.40 7.33 -16.23
C TYR A 19 12.21 8.62 -16.13
N LEU A 20 11.54 9.77 -16.05
CA LEU A 20 12.24 11.07 -16.03
C LEU A 20 12.80 11.44 -14.66
N GLY A 21 12.09 11.13 -13.58
CA GLY A 21 12.40 11.70 -12.28
C GLY A 21 12.27 13.23 -12.25
N ASN A 22 12.78 13.87 -11.21
CA ASN A 22 12.72 15.33 -11.00
C ASN A 22 11.29 15.90 -10.92
N GLU A 23 10.34 15.12 -10.47
CA GLU A 23 8.98 15.58 -10.20
C GLU A 23 8.99 16.63 -9.08
N ILE A 24 7.94 17.45 -9.05
CA ILE A 24 7.76 18.45 -7.99
C ILE A 24 7.78 17.74 -6.62
N ASN A 25 8.51 18.31 -5.67
CA ASN A 25 8.73 17.79 -4.33
C ASN A 25 9.59 16.51 -4.25
N SER A 26 10.19 16.02 -5.34
CA SER A 26 11.19 14.95 -5.23
C SER A 26 12.47 15.47 -4.52
N ILE A 27 13.08 14.61 -3.71
CA ILE A 27 14.26 14.97 -2.91
C ILE A 27 15.51 14.55 -3.69
N HIS A 28 16.50 15.44 -3.70
CA HIS A 28 17.81 15.18 -4.34
C HIS A 28 18.92 15.43 -3.35
N LYS A 29 19.91 14.53 -3.32
CA LYS A 29 21.14 14.67 -2.54
C LYS A 29 22.35 14.52 -3.44
N ASP A 30 23.49 15.02 -2.98
CA ASP A 30 24.74 14.91 -3.74
C ASP A 30 25.28 13.48 -3.65
N THR A 31 25.15 12.72 -4.73
CA THR A 31 25.63 11.33 -4.81
C THR A 31 27.15 11.20 -4.90
N SER A 32 27.91 12.31 -4.93
CA SER A 32 29.36 12.29 -4.81
C SER A 32 29.83 12.12 -3.35
N ASP A 33 28.98 12.31 -2.37
CA ASP A 33 29.27 12.02 -0.96
C ASP A 33 29.23 10.49 -0.73
N GLU A 34 30.39 9.87 -0.72
CA GLU A 34 30.57 8.42 -0.47
C GLU A 34 30.10 7.98 0.92
N SER A 35 29.88 8.92 1.85
CA SER A 35 29.34 8.62 3.17
C SER A 35 27.83 8.40 3.17
N LEU A 36 27.13 8.76 2.09
CA LEU A 36 25.70 8.50 1.95
C LEU A 36 25.40 7.00 1.94
N ILE A 37 24.35 6.64 2.65
CA ILE A 37 23.71 5.34 2.52
C ILE A 37 22.68 5.44 1.40
N ARG A 38 22.83 4.63 0.38
CA ARG A 38 21.97 4.61 -0.80
C ARG A 38 20.88 3.56 -0.60
N TYR A 39 19.64 3.98 -0.58
CA TYR A 39 18.47 3.12 -0.36
C TYR A 39 17.54 3.19 -1.58
N ALA A 40 17.42 2.10 -2.32
CA ALA A 40 16.49 1.98 -3.44
C ALA A 40 15.13 1.50 -2.94
N GLN A 41 14.16 2.39 -2.93
CA GLN A 41 12.77 2.05 -2.60
C GLN A 41 12.04 1.55 -3.84
N CYS A 42 11.93 0.23 -3.96
CA CYS A 42 11.38 -0.45 -5.11
C CYS A 42 9.90 -0.79 -4.91
N PHE A 43 9.09 -0.41 -5.87
CA PHE A 43 7.71 -0.86 -5.98
C PHE A 43 7.60 -1.83 -7.17
N PRO A 44 7.21 -3.11 -6.98
CA PRO A 44 7.28 -4.13 -8.03
C PRO A 44 6.07 -4.10 -8.97
N ASP A 45 5.68 -2.90 -9.40
CA ASP A 45 4.62 -2.63 -10.37
C ASP A 45 4.94 -1.32 -11.11
N LEU A 46 4.08 -0.95 -12.06
CA LEU A 46 4.25 0.26 -12.87
C LEU A 46 4.27 1.54 -12.03
N TYR A 47 4.92 2.56 -12.57
CA TYR A 47 5.02 3.90 -11.96
C TYR A 47 3.67 4.44 -11.46
N GLU A 48 2.60 4.33 -12.25
CA GLU A 48 1.28 4.87 -11.91
C GLU A 48 0.67 4.20 -10.67
N VAL A 49 0.94 2.90 -10.46
CA VAL A 49 0.48 2.16 -9.30
C VAL A 49 1.32 2.52 -8.07
N GLY A 50 2.65 2.50 -8.23
CA GLY A 50 3.56 2.80 -7.13
C GLY A 50 3.48 4.24 -6.64
N MET A 51 3.29 5.22 -7.56
CA MET A 51 3.08 6.63 -7.22
C MET A 51 1.74 6.91 -6.53
N SER A 52 0.80 5.98 -6.60
CA SER A 52 -0.48 6.06 -5.88
C SER A 52 -0.44 5.43 -4.49
N HIS A 53 0.68 4.82 -4.10
CA HIS A 53 0.81 4.06 -2.85
C HIS A 53 1.31 4.95 -1.70
N LEU A 54 0.40 5.31 -0.78
CA LEU A 54 0.69 6.21 0.34
C LEU A 54 1.86 5.72 1.23
N GLY A 55 1.92 4.41 1.54
CA GLY A 55 2.99 3.84 2.36
C GLY A 55 4.39 4.10 1.78
N SER A 56 4.53 4.05 0.45
CA SER A 56 5.79 4.39 -0.22
C SER A 56 6.14 5.87 -0.07
N HIS A 57 5.18 6.77 -0.15
CA HIS A 57 5.41 8.20 0.09
C HIS A 57 5.83 8.49 1.53
N ILE A 58 5.20 7.81 2.50
CA ILE A 58 5.57 7.94 3.92
C ILE A 58 7.02 7.49 4.15
N LEU A 59 7.39 6.29 3.67
CA LEU A 59 8.74 5.76 3.85
C LEU A 59 9.79 6.62 3.12
N TYR A 60 9.49 7.08 1.91
CA TYR A 60 10.37 7.97 1.16
C TYR A 60 10.68 9.25 1.93
N ASP A 61 9.65 9.90 2.49
CA ASP A 61 9.81 11.11 3.29
C ASP A 61 10.59 10.84 4.58
N VAL A 62 10.18 9.81 5.34
CA VAL A 62 10.80 9.46 6.63
C VAL A 62 12.28 9.16 6.48
N ILE A 63 12.65 8.32 5.52
CA ILE A 63 14.03 7.89 5.31
C ILE A 63 14.88 9.07 4.81
N ASN A 64 14.35 9.93 3.95
CA ASN A 64 15.07 11.08 3.42
C ASN A 64 15.26 12.23 4.41
N ARG A 65 14.59 12.23 5.58
CA ARG A 65 14.83 13.22 6.64
C ARG A 65 16.23 13.10 7.25
N ASP A 66 16.82 11.91 7.22
CA ASP A 66 18.22 11.73 7.61
C ASP A 66 19.14 12.22 6.49
N GLU A 67 19.99 13.21 6.77
CA GLU A 67 20.90 13.82 5.79
C GLU A 67 21.92 12.83 5.21
N LYS A 68 22.23 11.75 5.93
CA LYS A 68 23.20 10.72 5.53
C LYS A 68 22.58 9.51 4.85
N ILE A 69 21.27 9.50 4.60
CA ILE A 69 20.58 8.45 3.86
C ILE A 69 19.90 9.08 2.64
N PHE A 70 20.07 8.50 1.48
CA PHE A 70 19.35 8.90 0.28
C PHE A 70 18.45 7.78 -0.20
N CYS A 71 17.14 7.96 0.01
CA CYS A 71 16.10 7.08 -0.48
C CYS A 71 15.65 7.54 -1.86
N GLU A 72 15.73 6.65 -2.85
CA GLU A 72 15.39 6.91 -4.24
C GLU A 72 14.35 5.90 -4.74
N ARG A 73 13.42 6.35 -5.58
CA ARG A 73 12.31 5.54 -6.07
C ARG A 73 12.70 4.70 -7.28
N VAL A 74 12.21 3.47 -7.29
CA VAL A 74 12.37 2.52 -8.39
C VAL A 74 11.04 1.81 -8.65
N TYR A 75 10.64 1.71 -9.90
CA TYR A 75 9.41 1.01 -10.32
C TYR A 75 9.74 -0.08 -11.34
N ALA A 76 8.90 -1.11 -11.41
CA ALA A 76 9.00 -2.07 -12.50
C ALA A 76 8.79 -1.35 -13.84
N PRO A 77 9.66 -1.55 -14.83
CA PRO A 77 9.48 -0.94 -16.13
C PRO A 77 8.28 -1.57 -16.86
N ALA A 78 7.63 -0.78 -17.71
CA ALA A 78 6.67 -1.33 -18.66
C ALA A 78 7.40 -2.19 -19.72
N VAL A 79 6.67 -3.10 -20.34
CA VAL A 79 7.24 -4.09 -21.28
C VAL A 79 8.08 -3.47 -22.41
N ASP A 80 7.65 -2.33 -22.94
CA ASP A 80 8.39 -1.61 -23.99
C ASP A 80 9.75 -1.09 -23.48
N MET A 81 9.79 -0.54 -22.27
CA MET A 81 11.02 -0.07 -21.62
C MET A 81 11.90 -1.27 -21.22
N GLU A 82 11.32 -2.33 -20.67
CA GLU A 82 12.06 -3.54 -20.32
C GLU A 82 12.76 -4.15 -21.53
N ASN A 83 12.05 -4.28 -22.66
CA ASN A 83 12.63 -4.76 -23.91
C ASN A 83 13.83 -3.88 -24.34
N MET A 84 13.70 -2.57 -24.24
CA MET A 84 14.80 -1.64 -24.57
C MET A 84 15.98 -1.77 -23.61
N MET A 85 15.70 -1.97 -22.31
CA MET A 85 16.75 -2.19 -21.30
C MET A 85 17.53 -3.47 -21.60
N ARG A 86 16.85 -4.56 -21.90
CA ARG A 86 17.48 -5.84 -22.27
C ARG A 86 18.28 -5.73 -23.58
N GLU A 87 17.68 -5.13 -24.63
CA GLU A 87 18.34 -4.95 -25.92
C GLU A 87 19.64 -4.10 -25.82
N LYS A 88 19.63 -3.07 -24.96
CA LYS A 88 20.72 -2.10 -24.83
C LYS A 88 21.65 -2.36 -23.65
N ASN A 89 21.41 -3.45 -22.90
CA ASN A 89 22.14 -3.75 -21.65
C ASN A 89 22.11 -2.58 -20.66
N ILE A 90 20.94 -1.99 -20.46
CA ILE A 90 20.74 -0.90 -19.49
C ILE A 90 20.22 -1.52 -18.21
N PRO A 91 20.95 -1.41 -17.10
CA PRO A 91 20.48 -1.93 -15.82
C PRO A 91 19.33 -1.11 -15.27
N LEU A 92 18.51 -1.71 -14.40
CA LEU A 92 17.46 -1.02 -13.67
C LEU A 92 18.08 0.10 -12.82
N PHE A 93 17.45 1.26 -12.83
CA PHE A 93 17.96 2.50 -12.24
C PHE A 93 16.93 3.22 -11.39
N ALA A 94 17.43 4.03 -10.44
CA ALA A 94 16.60 4.88 -9.60
C ALA A 94 16.21 6.18 -10.34
N LEU A 95 15.05 6.74 -10.00
CA LEU A 95 14.51 7.91 -10.71
C LEU A 95 15.26 9.20 -10.38
N GLU A 96 15.66 9.40 -9.12
CA GLU A 96 16.26 10.65 -8.67
C GLU A 96 17.68 10.84 -9.24
N SER A 97 18.55 9.86 -9.06
CA SER A 97 19.94 9.94 -9.53
C SER A 97 20.15 9.43 -10.94
N ARG A 98 19.28 8.55 -11.43
CA ARG A 98 19.44 7.73 -12.65
C ARG A 98 20.66 6.80 -12.60
N GLU A 99 21.05 6.41 -11.41
CA GLU A 99 22.10 5.44 -11.22
C GLU A 99 21.55 4.01 -11.16
N PRO A 100 22.32 3.02 -11.66
CA PRO A 100 21.98 1.61 -11.50
C PRO A 100 21.79 1.25 -10.03
N ILE A 101 20.74 0.49 -9.71
CA ILE A 101 20.46 0.13 -8.31
C ILE A 101 21.46 -0.88 -7.73
N THR A 102 22.31 -1.52 -8.54
CA THR A 102 23.47 -2.28 -8.06
C THR A 102 24.48 -1.43 -7.29
N ASN A 103 24.47 -0.09 -7.47
CA ASN A 103 25.34 0.83 -6.75
C ASN A 103 24.80 1.25 -5.39
N PHE A 104 23.66 0.68 -4.97
CA PHE A 104 23.00 1.01 -3.72
C PHE A 104 23.42 0.06 -2.60
N ASP A 105 23.28 0.52 -1.36
CA ASP A 105 23.59 -0.27 -0.17
C ASP A 105 22.44 -1.25 0.16
N VAL A 106 21.19 -0.78 -0.03
CA VAL A 106 19.98 -1.55 0.22
C VAL A 106 19.00 -1.37 -0.93
N ILE A 107 18.44 -2.47 -1.42
CA ILE A 107 17.32 -2.51 -2.36
C ILE A 107 16.12 -3.05 -1.59
N ALA A 108 15.11 -2.21 -1.38
CA ALA A 108 13.96 -2.53 -0.56
C ALA A 108 12.67 -2.60 -1.38
N PHE A 109 12.00 -3.74 -1.35
CA PHE A 109 10.74 -3.94 -2.06
C PHE A 109 9.55 -3.92 -1.10
N THR A 110 8.43 -3.36 -1.56
CA THR A 110 7.16 -3.48 -0.87
C THR A 110 6.33 -4.63 -1.44
N LEU A 111 6.00 -5.62 -0.60
CA LEU A 111 5.18 -6.79 -0.94
C LEU A 111 3.71 -6.47 -0.69
N GLN A 112 3.00 -5.95 -1.70
CA GLN A 112 1.59 -5.59 -1.56
C GLN A 112 0.65 -6.77 -1.79
N TYR A 113 1.00 -7.68 -2.69
CA TYR A 113 0.27 -8.91 -2.99
C TYR A 113 1.19 -9.93 -3.68
N GLU A 114 0.86 -11.21 -3.57
CA GLU A 114 1.75 -12.32 -3.94
C GLU A 114 2.03 -12.40 -5.45
N LEU A 115 1.10 -11.92 -6.30
CA LEU A 115 1.31 -11.91 -7.75
C LEU A 115 2.48 -11.00 -8.19
N SER A 116 2.95 -10.11 -7.32
CA SER A 116 4.11 -9.27 -7.61
C SER A 116 5.48 -9.93 -7.31
N TYR A 117 5.51 -11.14 -6.74
CA TYR A 117 6.77 -11.80 -6.39
C TYR A 117 7.68 -12.03 -7.60
N THR A 118 7.13 -12.46 -8.72
CA THR A 118 7.91 -12.64 -9.95
C THR A 118 8.45 -11.33 -10.51
N ASN A 119 7.75 -10.21 -10.31
CA ASN A 119 8.23 -8.89 -10.71
C ASN A 119 9.49 -8.49 -9.92
N ILE A 120 9.58 -8.86 -8.64
CA ILE A 120 10.77 -8.61 -7.83
C ILE A 120 11.97 -9.34 -8.43
N LEU A 121 11.82 -10.62 -8.78
CA LEU A 121 12.89 -11.39 -9.41
C LEU A 121 13.29 -10.78 -10.76
N ASN A 122 12.32 -10.34 -11.56
CA ASN A 122 12.58 -9.65 -12.82
C ASN A 122 13.32 -8.32 -12.62
N MET A 123 12.98 -7.55 -11.57
CA MET A 123 13.67 -6.30 -11.25
C MET A 123 15.10 -6.54 -10.78
N LEU A 124 15.36 -7.61 -10.01
CA LEU A 124 16.72 -8.00 -9.62
C LEU A 124 17.55 -8.43 -10.84
N ASP A 125 16.97 -9.22 -11.75
CA ASP A 125 17.60 -9.62 -13.01
C ASP A 125 17.95 -8.40 -13.88
N LEU A 126 17.00 -7.50 -14.09
CA LEU A 126 17.23 -6.24 -14.82
C LEU A 126 18.28 -5.34 -14.16
N ALA A 127 18.42 -5.42 -12.85
CA ALA A 127 19.44 -4.69 -12.11
C ALA A 127 20.82 -5.35 -12.17
N ASN A 128 20.94 -6.56 -12.70
CA ASN A 128 22.14 -7.41 -12.63
C ASN A 128 22.57 -7.69 -11.17
N VAL A 129 21.61 -7.83 -10.26
CA VAL A 129 21.83 -8.25 -8.87
C VAL A 129 21.63 -9.76 -8.80
N PRO A 130 22.51 -10.52 -8.13
CA PRO A 130 22.33 -11.96 -7.97
C PRO A 130 20.96 -12.26 -7.35
N ILE A 131 20.17 -13.11 -8.02
CA ILE A 131 18.79 -13.41 -7.59
C ILE A 131 18.80 -14.17 -6.28
N LEU A 132 19.60 -15.25 -6.19
CA LEU A 132 19.72 -16.02 -4.96
C LEU A 132 20.57 -15.28 -3.92
N ARG A 133 20.09 -15.20 -2.69
CA ARG A 133 20.83 -14.56 -1.58
C ARG A 133 22.19 -15.19 -1.33
N THR A 134 22.34 -16.50 -1.58
CA THR A 134 23.57 -17.25 -1.40
C THR A 134 24.67 -16.91 -2.43
N GLU A 135 24.32 -16.28 -3.54
CA GLU A 135 25.26 -15.85 -4.57
C GLU A 135 25.80 -14.43 -4.33
N ARG A 136 25.17 -13.68 -3.40
CA ARG A 136 25.55 -12.29 -3.10
C ARG A 136 26.85 -12.21 -2.32
N LYS A 137 27.73 -11.34 -2.78
CA LYS A 137 29.04 -11.05 -2.19
C LYS A 137 28.93 -9.88 -1.21
N LEU A 138 30.04 -9.59 -0.53
CA LEU A 138 30.13 -8.54 0.50
C LEU A 138 29.72 -7.16 -0.01
N ASP A 139 30.02 -6.85 -1.28
CA ASP A 139 29.74 -5.55 -1.89
C ASP A 139 28.38 -5.46 -2.60
N ASP A 140 27.67 -6.59 -2.72
CA ASP A 140 26.33 -6.57 -3.30
C ASP A 140 25.32 -5.95 -2.33
N PRO A 141 24.27 -5.26 -2.82
CA PRO A 141 23.26 -4.68 -1.97
C PRO A 141 22.54 -5.72 -1.11
N PHE A 142 22.04 -5.29 0.06
CA PHE A 142 21.12 -6.11 0.83
C PHE A 142 19.71 -5.98 0.24
N ILE A 143 19.03 -7.11 0.08
CA ILE A 143 17.64 -7.13 -0.39
C ILE A 143 16.73 -7.18 0.82
N LEU A 144 15.99 -6.10 1.02
CA LEU A 144 15.01 -5.94 2.08
C LEU A 144 13.58 -6.02 1.50
N VAL A 145 12.68 -6.68 2.20
CA VAL A 145 11.26 -6.70 1.83
C VAL A 145 10.39 -6.35 3.03
N GLY A 146 9.28 -5.67 2.78
CA GLY A 146 8.28 -5.35 3.79
C GLY A 146 6.88 -5.23 3.15
N GLY A 147 5.87 -4.89 3.93
CA GLY A 147 4.49 -4.76 3.47
C GLY A 147 3.59 -5.92 3.88
N PRO A 148 2.30 -5.90 3.48
CA PRO A 148 1.32 -6.87 3.98
C PRO A 148 1.65 -8.33 3.68
N CYS A 149 2.25 -8.64 2.53
CA CYS A 149 2.61 -10.02 2.20
C CYS A 149 3.93 -10.49 2.82
N ALA A 150 4.66 -9.61 3.52
CA ALA A 150 5.85 -10.01 4.30
C ALA A 150 5.51 -11.02 5.42
N TYR A 151 4.23 -11.10 5.84
CA TYR A 151 3.76 -12.11 6.78
C TYR A 151 3.68 -13.53 6.18
N ASN A 152 3.81 -13.67 4.86
CA ASN A 152 3.92 -14.94 4.14
C ASN A 152 5.11 -14.88 3.18
N VAL A 153 6.30 -14.62 3.70
CA VAL A 153 7.50 -14.36 2.91
C VAL A 153 8.26 -15.63 2.53
N GLU A 154 7.98 -16.77 3.12
CA GLU A 154 8.74 -18.00 2.89
C GLU A 154 8.92 -18.38 1.41
N PRO A 155 7.93 -18.18 0.49
CA PRO A 155 8.17 -18.38 -0.94
C PRO A 155 9.28 -17.50 -1.54
N MET A 156 9.65 -16.41 -0.86
CA MET A 156 10.70 -15.48 -1.25
C MET A 156 12.00 -15.63 -0.44
N ALA A 157 12.05 -16.54 0.53
CA ALA A 157 13.14 -16.67 1.49
C ALA A 157 14.52 -16.86 0.87
N ASP A 158 14.63 -17.54 -0.27
CA ASP A 158 15.90 -17.76 -0.97
C ASP A 158 16.40 -16.53 -1.73
N PHE A 159 15.55 -15.53 -1.92
CA PHE A 159 15.82 -14.35 -2.74
C PHE A 159 16.05 -13.09 -1.91
N VAL A 160 15.68 -13.06 -0.62
CA VAL A 160 15.74 -11.87 0.23
C VAL A 160 16.67 -12.07 1.43
N ASP A 161 17.32 -10.98 1.85
CA ASP A 161 18.23 -11.00 3.00
C ASP A 161 17.51 -10.63 4.30
N ILE A 162 16.62 -9.62 4.23
CA ILE A 162 15.97 -8.98 5.38
C ILE A 162 14.47 -8.84 5.12
N VAL A 163 13.67 -9.22 6.10
CA VAL A 163 12.22 -9.04 6.06
C VAL A 163 11.80 -8.13 7.20
N VAL A 164 11.00 -7.11 6.90
CA VAL A 164 10.38 -6.23 7.88
C VAL A 164 8.92 -6.63 8.06
N LEU A 165 8.59 -7.12 9.25
CA LEU A 165 7.24 -7.47 9.66
C LEU A 165 6.61 -6.31 10.43
N GLY A 166 5.56 -5.72 9.87
CA GLY A 166 4.84 -4.61 10.48
C GLY A 166 5.12 -3.26 9.83
N GLU A 167 5.16 -2.22 10.65
CA GLU A 167 5.24 -0.83 10.21
C GLU A 167 6.70 -0.39 10.04
N GLY A 168 6.99 0.22 8.89
CA GLY A 168 8.36 0.40 8.40
C GLY A 168 9.05 1.69 8.83
N GLU A 169 8.33 2.69 9.35
CA GLU A 169 8.85 4.05 9.53
C GLU A 169 10.04 4.11 10.51
N GLU A 170 9.95 3.39 11.62
CA GLU A 170 11.02 3.37 12.62
C GLU A 170 12.06 2.29 12.32
N VAL A 171 11.61 1.06 12.01
CA VAL A 171 12.49 -0.09 11.85
C VAL A 171 13.47 0.06 10.68
N ASN A 172 13.06 0.71 9.57
CA ASN A 172 13.98 0.99 8.47
C ASN A 172 15.12 1.93 8.92
N LEU A 173 14.83 2.94 9.73
CA LEU A 173 15.86 3.84 10.26
C LEU A 173 16.80 3.11 11.22
N GLU A 174 16.28 2.20 12.06
CA GLU A 174 17.10 1.38 12.95
C GLU A 174 18.04 0.47 12.16
N ILE A 175 17.55 -0.22 11.12
CA ILE A 175 18.36 -1.04 10.22
C ILE A 175 19.42 -0.20 9.51
N LEU A 176 19.06 0.96 8.96
CA LEU A 176 19.98 1.83 8.23
C LEU A 176 21.03 2.48 9.14
N ASN A 177 20.68 2.78 10.39
CA ASN A 177 21.66 3.23 11.39
C ASN A 177 22.64 2.13 11.76
N ALA A 178 22.16 0.89 11.96
CA ALA A 178 23.04 -0.26 12.15
C ALA A 178 23.96 -0.48 10.93
N TYR A 179 23.42 -0.30 9.71
CA TYR A 179 24.20 -0.41 8.48
C TYR A 179 25.30 0.66 8.39
N LYS A 180 25.02 1.91 8.80
CA LYS A 180 26.06 2.97 8.85
C LYS A 180 27.25 2.57 9.71
N GLU A 181 27.00 1.97 10.86
CA GLU A 181 28.07 1.52 11.76
C GLU A 181 28.82 0.30 11.20
N TRP A 182 28.08 -0.66 10.66
CA TRP A 182 28.68 -1.84 10.01
C TRP A 182 29.55 -1.45 8.80
N LYS A 183 29.11 -0.49 7.96
CA LYS A 183 29.82 -0.02 6.76
C LYS A 183 31.21 0.53 7.08
N LYS A 184 31.42 1.08 8.28
CA LYS A 184 32.73 1.61 8.72
C LYS A 184 33.79 0.50 8.88
N ASN A 185 33.39 -0.67 9.41
CA ASN A 185 34.29 -1.78 9.67
C ASN A 185 34.18 -2.90 8.63
N LYS A 186 33.04 -2.98 7.97
CA LYS A 186 32.67 -3.88 6.87
C LYS A 186 33.14 -5.34 7.10
N THR A 187 32.65 -5.94 8.18
CA THR A 187 32.82 -7.35 8.48
C THR A 187 32.05 -8.23 7.47
N THR A 188 31.58 -9.40 7.84
CA THR A 188 30.78 -10.23 6.92
C THR A 188 29.32 -9.74 6.79
N ARG A 189 28.63 -10.09 5.71
CA ARG A 189 27.18 -9.83 5.56
C ARG A 189 26.41 -10.51 6.71
N GLU A 190 26.86 -11.69 7.11
CA GLU A 190 26.27 -12.47 8.18
C GLU A 190 26.33 -11.77 9.54
N ASP A 191 27.46 -11.12 9.86
CA ASP A 191 27.61 -10.32 11.09
C ASP A 191 26.60 -9.17 11.14
N PHE A 192 26.40 -8.49 10.01
CA PHE A 192 25.39 -7.45 9.92
C PHE A 192 23.97 -8.00 10.13
N LEU A 193 23.61 -9.07 9.42
CA LEU A 193 22.31 -9.71 9.56
C LEU A 193 22.06 -10.18 10.99
N TYR A 194 23.08 -10.73 11.64
CA TYR A 194 22.99 -11.15 13.05
C TYR A 194 22.79 -9.94 13.98
N GLN A 195 23.51 -8.86 13.75
CA GLN A 195 23.34 -7.62 14.53
C GLN A 195 21.92 -7.09 14.48
N ILE A 196 21.31 -7.02 13.28
CA ILE A 196 19.96 -6.46 13.12
C ILE A 196 18.83 -7.44 13.47
N SER A 197 19.11 -8.74 13.62
CA SER A 197 18.09 -9.73 13.94
C SER A 197 17.43 -9.54 15.31
N SER A 198 18.05 -8.76 16.20
CA SER A 198 17.50 -8.38 17.50
C SER A 198 16.51 -7.19 17.44
N ILE A 199 16.41 -6.51 16.30
CA ILE A 199 15.49 -5.39 16.11
C ILE A 199 14.06 -5.93 15.98
N GLU A 200 13.12 -5.39 16.76
CA GLU A 200 11.71 -5.78 16.68
C GLU A 200 11.15 -5.52 15.29
N GLY A 201 10.55 -6.53 14.69
CA GLY A 201 10.01 -6.47 13.32
C GLY A 201 10.96 -7.02 12.26
N VAL A 202 12.21 -7.33 12.60
CA VAL A 202 13.17 -7.92 11.66
C VAL A 202 13.10 -9.44 11.69
N TYR A 203 12.97 -10.05 10.51
CA TYR A 203 13.08 -11.47 10.27
C TYR A 203 14.18 -11.72 9.22
N ILE A 204 15.12 -12.59 9.54
CA ILE A 204 16.23 -12.96 8.66
C ILE A 204 16.01 -14.41 8.21
N PRO A 205 15.53 -14.66 6.99
CA PRO A 205 15.17 -16.01 6.53
C PRO A 205 16.32 -17.03 6.66
N SER A 206 17.56 -16.61 6.45
CA SER A 206 18.74 -17.50 6.57
C SER A 206 19.02 -18.02 7.99
N PHE A 207 18.36 -17.46 9.01
CA PHE A 207 18.56 -17.86 10.41
C PHE A 207 17.48 -18.83 10.90
N TYR A 208 16.68 -19.37 9.99
CA TYR A 208 15.66 -20.36 10.31
C TYR A 208 15.75 -21.55 9.36
N ASP A 209 15.59 -22.74 9.93
CA ASP A 209 15.48 -23.98 9.19
C ASP A 209 14.02 -24.41 9.15
N VAL A 210 13.55 -24.76 7.96
CA VAL A 210 12.21 -25.31 7.75
C VAL A 210 12.30 -26.81 7.58
N THR A 211 11.61 -27.56 8.44
CA THR A 211 11.50 -29.01 8.32
C THR A 211 10.12 -29.41 7.83
N TYR A 212 10.04 -30.55 7.14
CA TYR A 212 8.81 -31.02 6.51
C TYR A 212 8.40 -32.39 7.03
N ASN A 213 7.11 -32.66 7.01
CA ASN A 213 6.53 -33.98 7.20
C ASN A 213 6.71 -34.84 5.93
N GLU A 214 6.40 -36.14 6.04
CA GLU A 214 6.48 -37.09 4.89
C GLU A 214 5.55 -36.69 3.72
N ASP A 215 4.48 -35.96 3.99
CA ASP A 215 3.52 -35.45 3.00
C ASP A 215 3.90 -34.07 2.43
N ASN A 216 5.12 -33.58 2.69
CA ASN A 216 5.62 -32.26 2.32
C ASN A 216 4.91 -31.06 2.98
N THR A 217 4.08 -31.27 3.98
CA THR A 217 3.60 -30.14 4.80
C THR A 217 4.70 -29.66 5.73
N VAL A 218 4.71 -28.35 6.04
CA VAL A 218 5.66 -27.77 6.99
C VAL A 218 5.45 -28.40 8.36
N LYS A 219 6.51 -29.00 8.93
CA LYS A 219 6.51 -29.57 10.27
C LYS A 219 6.79 -28.48 11.30
N GLU A 220 7.89 -27.76 11.12
CA GLU A 220 8.30 -26.68 12.00
C GLU A 220 9.26 -25.71 11.29
N VAL A 221 9.32 -24.48 11.82
CA VAL A 221 10.30 -23.46 11.46
C VAL A 221 11.05 -23.12 12.75
N VAL A 222 12.34 -23.38 12.79
CA VAL A 222 13.17 -23.23 14.00
C VAL A 222 14.39 -22.36 13.74
N PRO A 223 14.78 -21.50 14.70
CA PRO A 223 16.05 -20.79 14.60
C PRO A 223 17.22 -21.76 14.54
N ASN A 224 18.17 -21.51 13.65
CA ASN A 224 19.40 -22.28 13.51
C ASN A 224 20.61 -21.63 14.21
N ARG A 225 20.36 -20.59 15.03
CA ARG A 225 21.37 -19.84 15.76
C ARG A 225 20.88 -19.47 17.15
N GLU A 226 21.82 -19.27 18.04
CA GLU A 226 21.55 -18.75 19.38
C GLU A 226 21.03 -17.31 19.32
N ASN A 227 20.22 -16.94 20.29
CA ASN A 227 19.60 -15.62 20.46
C ASN A 227 18.69 -15.14 19.34
N ILE A 228 18.34 -15.99 18.38
CA ILE A 228 17.31 -15.69 17.38
C ILE A 228 15.94 -16.05 17.95
N PRO A 229 14.94 -15.14 17.90
CA PRO A 229 13.61 -15.41 18.44
C PRO A 229 12.92 -16.52 17.64
N SER A 230 12.32 -17.50 18.31
CA SER A 230 11.57 -18.58 17.65
C SER A 230 10.34 -18.05 16.89
N LYS A 231 9.81 -16.90 17.31
CA LYS A 231 8.70 -16.18 16.64
C LYS A 231 9.03 -14.70 16.60
N PRO A 232 9.36 -14.15 15.45
CA PRO A 232 9.57 -12.71 15.29
C PRO A 232 8.28 -11.94 15.66
N HIS A 233 8.44 -10.84 16.40
CA HIS A 233 7.35 -9.93 16.71
C HIS A 233 7.26 -8.85 15.65
N LYS A 234 6.05 -8.55 15.18
CA LYS A 234 5.84 -7.46 14.24
C LYS A 234 6.10 -6.10 14.90
N ARG A 235 6.69 -5.18 14.17
CA ARG A 235 6.81 -3.79 14.59
C ARG A 235 5.46 -3.09 14.58
N ILE A 236 5.14 -2.39 15.65
CA ILE A 236 3.93 -1.57 15.78
C ILE A 236 4.34 -0.18 16.24
N ILE A 237 3.98 0.83 15.46
CA ILE A 237 4.10 2.23 15.87
C ILE A 237 3.01 2.50 16.91
N LYS A 238 3.42 2.78 18.15
CA LYS A 238 2.49 3.00 19.25
C LYS A 238 1.83 4.39 19.18
N ASP A 239 2.60 5.37 18.75
CA ASP A 239 2.17 6.77 18.66
C ASP A 239 2.01 7.19 17.20
N VAL A 240 0.82 6.91 16.64
CA VAL A 240 0.50 7.33 15.26
C VAL A 240 0.19 8.82 15.14
N GLU A 241 -0.03 9.50 16.28
CA GLU A 241 -0.25 10.94 16.32
C GLU A 241 1.01 11.72 15.94
N ASN A 242 2.14 11.32 16.52
CA ASN A 242 3.41 12.03 16.34
C ASN A 242 4.35 11.36 15.33
N VAL A 243 3.96 10.22 14.76
CA VAL A 243 4.78 9.59 13.71
C VAL A 243 4.98 10.56 12.53
N PRO A 244 6.19 10.64 11.98
CA PRO A 244 6.45 11.47 10.82
C PRO A 244 5.49 11.16 9.66
N TYR A 245 4.94 12.18 9.06
CA TYR A 245 4.07 12.10 7.90
C TYR A 245 4.57 13.10 6.84
N PRO A 246 4.46 12.81 5.53
CA PRO A 246 4.89 13.73 4.49
C PRO A 246 4.18 15.07 4.58
N GLU A 247 4.94 16.15 4.52
CA GLU A 247 4.37 17.51 4.37
C GLU A 247 4.24 17.92 2.92
N LYS A 248 5.00 17.26 2.04
CA LYS A 248 5.02 17.49 0.60
C LYS A 248 5.02 16.16 -0.12
N LEU A 249 3.92 15.83 -0.77
CA LEU A 249 3.87 14.66 -1.65
C LEU A 249 4.53 14.98 -3.00
N ILE A 250 5.19 13.98 -3.58
CA ILE A 250 5.72 14.09 -4.93
C ILE A 250 4.55 14.16 -5.91
N VAL A 251 4.56 15.16 -6.80
CA VAL A 251 3.51 15.36 -7.80
C VAL A 251 3.99 14.80 -9.15
N PRO A 252 3.38 13.72 -9.65
CA PRO A 252 3.78 13.09 -10.92
C PRO A 252 3.50 13.99 -12.12
N PHE A 253 4.29 13.81 -13.19
CA PHE A 253 4.08 14.52 -14.47
C PHE A 253 2.99 13.92 -15.35
N ILE A 254 2.45 12.75 -14.99
CA ILE A 254 1.38 12.04 -15.70
C ILE A 254 0.31 11.61 -14.70
N ASP A 255 -0.88 11.34 -15.22
CA ASP A 255 -1.96 10.80 -14.42
C ASP A 255 -1.55 9.45 -13.83
N THR A 256 -1.79 9.30 -12.54
CA THR A 256 -1.61 8.06 -11.78
C THR A 256 -2.97 7.43 -11.46
N VAL A 257 -2.99 6.30 -10.78
CA VAL A 257 -4.26 5.65 -10.39
C VAL A 257 -5.06 6.56 -9.45
N HIS A 258 -4.37 7.34 -8.59
CA HIS A 258 -4.98 8.23 -7.62
C HIS A 258 -4.29 9.60 -7.60
N ASN A 259 -4.80 10.54 -8.38
CA ASN A 259 -4.33 11.94 -8.40
C ASN A 259 -5.04 12.75 -7.32
N ARG A 260 -4.70 12.53 -6.06
CA ARG A 260 -5.38 13.16 -4.91
C ARG A 260 -4.53 13.15 -3.65
N VAL A 261 -4.87 14.03 -2.71
CA VAL A 261 -4.36 13.95 -1.35
C VAL A 261 -5.00 12.75 -0.66
N VAL A 262 -4.18 11.85 -0.12
CA VAL A 262 -4.66 10.72 0.70
C VAL A 262 -4.36 11.03 2.16
N LEU A 263 -5.39 11.06 3.00
CA LEU A 263 -5.31 11.35 4.43
C LEU A 263 -5.58 10.08 5.24
N GLU A 264 -4.54 9.51 5.84
CA GLU A 264 -4.64 8.33 6.69
C GLU A 264 -5.24 8.68 8.05
N LEU A 265 -6.47 8.23 8.33
CA LEU A 265 -7.21 8.54 9.56
C LEU A 265 -6.70 7.71 10.74
N PHE A 266 -6.58 6.41 10.53
CA PHE A 266 -6.17 5.45 11.53
C PHE A 266 -5.64 4.17 10.91
N ARG A 267 -4.96 3.37 11.70
CA ARG A 267 -4.45 2.04 11.35
C ARG A 267 -5.18 0.97 12.15
N GLY A 268 -5.36 -0.19 11.55
CA GLY A 268 -6.02 -1.34 12.15
C GLY A 268 -7.50 -1.45 11.83
N CYS A 269 -8.09 -2.60 12.24
CA CYS A 269 -9.53 -2.87 12.12
C CYS A 269 -9.93 -3.90 13.17
N THR A 270 -11.07 -3.69 13.85
CA THR A 270 -11.59 -4.60 14.89
C THR A 270 -12.72 -5.51 14.39
N ARG A 271 -13.15 -5.37 13.14
CA ARG A 271 -14.35 -6.06 12.62
C ARG A 271 -14.24 -7.58 12.62
N GLY A 272 -13.08 -8.14 12.38
CA GLY A 272 -12.85 -9.57 12.52
C GLY A 272 -13.45 -10.44 11.40
N CYS A 273 -13.63 -9.89 10.18
CA CYS A 273 -14.00 -10.66 9.01
C CYS A 273 -13.01 -11.79 8.79
N ARG A 274 -13.46 -13.06 8.71
CA ARG A 274 -12.59 -14.24 8.73
C ARG A 274 -11.68 -14.37 7.50
N PHE A 275 -12.08 -13.80 6.38
CA PHE A 275 -11.29 -13.78 5.14
C PHE A 275 -10.24 -12.67 5.09
N CYS A 276 -10.29 -11.70 6.01
CA CYS A 276 -9.54 -10.46 5.89
C CYS A 276 -8.20 -10.53 6.63
N GLN A 277 -7.10 -10.68 5.90
CA GLN A 277 -5.75 -10.63 6.47
C GLN A 277 -5.46 -9.25 7.10
N ALA A 278 -5.87 -8.15 6.45
CA ALA A 278 -5.65 -6.79 6.93
C ALA A 278 -6.24 -6.56 8.33
N GLY A 279 -7.41 -7.16 8.63
CA GLY A 279 -8.02 -7.12 9.96
C GLY A 279 -7.20 -7.79 11.07
N MET A 280 -6.18 -8.59 10.71
CA MET A 280 -5.28 -9.27 11.65
C MET A 280 -3.92 -8.58 11.74
N ILE A 281 -3.31 -8.30 10.60
CA ILE A 281 -1.91 -7.81 10.56
C ILE A 281 -1.75 -6.37 11.01
N TYR A 282 -2.78 -5.52 10.86
CA TYR A 282 -2.72 -4.10 11.20
C TYR A 282 -3.26 -3.75 12.60
N ARG A 283 -3.66 -4.73 13.41
CA ARG A 283 -4.03 -4.49 14.81
C ARG A 283 -2.84 -4.04 15.65
N PRO A 284 -3.10 -3.20 16.69
CA PRO A 284 -4.35 -2.65 17.19
C PRO A 284 -4.85 -1.43 16.37
N ILE A 285 -6.07 -0.94 16.67
CA ILE A 285 -6.53 0.35 16.15
C ILE A 285 -5.78 1.48 16.84
N ARG A 286 -5.33 2.46 16.05
CA ARG A 286 -4.66 3.69 16.51
C ARG A 286 -5.09 4.83 15.59
N GLU A 287 -5.86 5.77 16.15
CA GLU A 287 -6.42 6.91 15.43
C GLU A 287 -5.51 8.14 15.58
N LYS A 288 -5.49 9.00 14.55
CA LYS A 288 -4.96 10.35 14.64
C LYS A 288 -6.05 11.30 15.10
N SER A 289 -5.69 12.36 15.83
CA SER A 289 -6.63 13.42 16.23
C SER A 289 -7.10 14.21 15.01
N VAL A 290 -8.24 14.89 15.15
CA VAL A 290 -8.75 15.79 14.10
C VAL A 290 -7.79 16.95 13.88
N GLU A 291 -7.19 17.47 14.94
CA GLU A 291 -6.20 18.55 14.90
C GLU A 291 -4.99 18.14 14.05
N ARG A 292 -4.47 16.93 14.28
CA ARG A 292 -3.35 16.41 13.51
C ARG A 292 -3.72 16.23 12.03
N LEU A 293 -4.91 15.72 11.75
CA LEU A 293 -5.39 15.52 10.38
C LEU A 293 -5.59 16.85 9.63
N LYS A 294 -6.06 17.90 10.32
CA LYS A 294 -6.15 19.27 9.78
C LYS A 294 -4.77 19.79 9.37
N GLU A 295 -3.79 19.70 10.26
CA GLU A 295 -2.42 20.12 9.95
C GLU A 295 -1.83 19.40 8.74
N ILE A 296 -2.04 18.08 8.64
CA ILE A 296 -1.55 17.26 7.54
C ILE A 296 -2.22 17.67 6.23
N VAL A 297 -3.55 17.74 6.18
CA VAL A 297 -4.27 18.02 4.94
C VAL A 297 -3.96 19.40 4.41
N ASP A 298 -3.83 20.41 5.29
CA ASP A 298 -3.48 21.79 4.90
C ASP A 298 -2.12 21.85 4.20
N LYS A 299 -1.13 21.15 4.73
CA LYS A 299 0.20 21.08 4.14
C LYS A 299 0.18 20.36 2.80
N LEU A 300 -0.54 19.23 2.71
CA LEU A 300 -0.61 18.43 1.51
C LEU A 300 -1.34 19.14 0.37
N VAL A 301 -2.48 19.76 0.63
CA VAL A 301 -3.23 20.53 -0.39
C VAL A 301 -2.37 21.67 -0.91
N LYS A 302 -1.73 22.44 -0.01
CA LYS A 302 -0.86 23.57 -0.42
C LYS A 302 0.36 23.14 -1.22
N SER A 303 0.92 21.95 -0.92
CA SER A 303 2.16 21.49 -1.57
C SER A 303 1.94 20.75 -2.90
N THR A 304 0.70 20.29 -3.19
CA THR A 304 0.42 19.45 -4.35
C THR A 304 -0.48 20.13 -5.39
N GLY A 305 -1.42 20.95 -4.92
CA GLY A 305 -2.45 21.55 -5.79
C GLY A 305 -3.50 20.55 -6.27
N TYR A 306 -3.65 19.39 -5.63
CA TYR A 306 -4.71 18.43 -5.97
C TYR A 306 -6.09 18.97 -5.61
N ASP A 307 -7.10 18.58 -6.40
CA ASP A 307 -8.50 18.98 -6.26
C ASP A 307 -9.40 17.91 -5.60
N GLU A 308 -8.78 16.89 -5.00
CA GLU A 308 -9.48 15.82 -4.26
C GLU A 308 -8.72 15.42 -3.01
N ILE A 309 -9.45 15.26 -1.89
CA ILE A 309 -8.98 14.69 -0.63
C ILE A 309 -9.69 13.35 -0.42
N SER A 310 -8.93 12.28 -0.24
CA SER A 310 -9.46 10.95 0.05
C SER A 310 -9.10 10.52 1.46
N LEU A 311 -10.11 10.18 2.25
CA LEU A 311 -9.92 9.67 3.61
C LEU A 311 -9.59 8.18 3.56
N SER A 312 -8.44 7.79 4.08
CA SER A 312 -7.93 6.41 3.99
C SER A 312 -7.92 5.71 5.34
N SER A 313 -8.53 4.53 5.37
CA SER A 313 -8.46 3.56 6.45
C SER A 313 -9.01 2.21 5.99
N LEU A 314 -8.93 1.18 6.84
CA LEU A 314 -9.58 -0.11 6.56
C LEU A 314 -11.11 -0.09 6.75
N SER A 315 -11.64 0.94 7.40
CA SER A 315 -13.08 1.09 7.66
C SER A 315 -13.38 2.54 8.03
N THR A 316 -13.46 3.42 7.03
CA THR A 316 -13.55 4.88 7.24
C THR A 316 -14.74 5.30 8.12
N SER A 317 -15.87 4.62 7.99
CA SER A 317 -17.04 4.87 8.84
C SER A 317 -16.85 4.53 10.32
N ASP A 318 -15.77 3.84 10.69
CA ASP A 318 -15.47 3.50 12.09
C ASP A 318 -14.54 4.53 12.77
N TYR A 319 -14.09 5.57 12.06
CA TYR A 319 -13.31 6.64 12.68
C TYR A 319 -14.16 7.42 13.69
N SER A 320 -13.68 7.49 14.93
CA SER A 320 -14.47 8.02 16.06
C SER A 320 -14.92 9.47 15.92
N LYS A 321 -14.19 10.27 15.12
CA LYS A 321 -14.40 11.70 14.90
C LYS A 321 -14.74 12.04 13.44
N LEU A 322 -15.36 11.10 12.70
CA LEU A 322 -15.58 11.27 11.26
C LEU A 322 -16.42 12.50 10.94
N SER A 323 -17.50 12.77 11.70
CA SER A 323 -18.37 13.92 11.47
C SER A 323 -17.62 15.23 11.64
N GLU A 324 -16.88 15.38 12.76
CA GLU A 324 -16.12 16.58 13.07
C GLU A 324 -15.05 16.88 11.99
N LEU A 325 -14.34 15.84 11.55
CA LEU A 325 -13.36 15.98 10.47
C LEU A 325 -14.02 16.36 9.15
N THR A 326 -15.14 15.73 8.82
CA THR A 326 -15.87 15.99 7.57
C THR A 326 -16.41 17.41 7.53
N ASP A 327 -16.95 17.92 8.65
CA ASP A 327 -17.43 19.30 8.76
C ASP A 327 -16.31 20.28 8.45
N TYR A 328 -15.15 20.11 9.07
CA TYR A 328 -13.98 20.93 8.80
C TYR A 328 -13.57 20.88 7.31
N LEU A 329 -13.47 19.68 6.74
CA LEU A 329 -13.02 19.53 5.34
C LEU A 329 -14.00 20.17 4.35
N VAL A 330 -15.30 20.07 4.60
CA VAL A 330 -16.32 20.72 3.76
C VAL A 330 -16.24 22.24 3.90
N ASP A 331 -16.21 22.74 5.14
CA ASP A 331 -16.17 24.20 5.41
C ASP A 331 -14.93 24.86 4.80
N GLU A 332 -13.76 24.23 4.91
CA GLU A 332 -12.49 24.79 4.45
C GLU A 332 -12.28 24.65 2.93
N TYR A 333 -12.66 23.50 2.36
CA TYR A 333 -12.22 23.15 0.99
C TYR A 333 -13.33 23.17 -0.07
N ALA A 334 -14.62 23.12 0.30
CA ALA A 334 -15.71 23.08 -0.66
C ALA A 334 -15.76 24.34 -1.54
N SER A 335 -15.50 25.51 -0.97
CA SER A 335 -15.47 26.81 -1.69
C SER A 335 -14.36 26.86 -2.76
N ASN A 336 -13.32 26.06 -2.61
CA ASN A 336 -12.20 25.93 -3.55
C ASN A 336 -12.39 24.80 -4.58
N ASN A 337 -13.59 24.18 -4.64
CA ASN A 337 -13.92 23.03 -5.48
C ASN A 337 -13.02 21.80 -5.24
N ILE A 338 -12.47 21.64 -4.04
CA ILE A 338 -11.71 20.46 -3.67
C ILE A 338 -12.70 19.40 -3.17
N GLY A 339 -12.80 18.29 -3.91
CA GLY A 339 -13.70 17.18 -3.62
C GLY A 339 -13.23 16.36 -2.42
N ILE A 340 -14.18 15.77 -1.67
CA ILE A 340 -13.88 14.85 -0.57
C ILE A 340 -14.40 13.47 -0.96
N SER A 341 -13.53 12.46 -0.81
CA SER A 341 -13.84 11.06 -1.13
C SER A 341 -13.74 10.20 0.13
N LEU A 342 -14.75 9.38 0.36
CA LEU A 342 -14.82 8.41 1.45
C LEU A 342 -14.78 6.99 0.89
N PRO A 343 -13.61 6.42 0.63
CA PRO A 343 -13.51 5.00 0.32
C PRO A 343 -13.78 4.16 1.57
N SER A 344 -14.11 2.89 1.38
CA SER A 344 -14.26 1.93 2.47
C SER A 344 -15.41 2.24 3.46
N LEU A 345 -16.53 2.75 2.93
CA LEU A 345 -17.77 2.89 3.71
C LEU A 345 -18.40 1.53 3.97
N ARG A 346 -18.79 1.31 5.20
CA ARG A 346 -19.54 0.10 5.60
C ARG A 346 -21.04 0.36 5.56
N LEU A 347 -21.79 -0.68 5.19
CA LEU A 347 -23.24 -0.65 5.12
C LEU A 347 -23.91 -0.44 6.49
N ASP A 348 -23.39 -1.12 7.51
CA ASP A 348 -23.91 -1.11 8.88
C ASP A 348 -23.64 0.21 9.64
N ASN A 349 -22.77 1.07 9.10
CA ASN A 349 -22.43 2.37 9.71
C ASN A 349 -22.42 3.50 8.67
N PHE A 350 -23.36 3.45 7.71
CA PHE A 350 -23.48 4.48 6.67
C PHE A 350 -24.19 5.71 7.20
N SER A 351 -23.44 6.79 7.45
CA SER A 351 -23.99 8.07 7.88
C SER A 351 -24.52 8.88 6.70
N MET A 352 -25.84 9.11 6.71
CA MET A 352 -26.54 9.95 5.74
C MET A 352 -26.06 11.39 5.77
N GLU A 353 -25.94 11.96 6.95
CA GLU A 353 -25.54 13.35 7.16
C GLU A 353 -24.17 13.63 6.55
N ILE A 354 -23.22 12.72 6.75
CA ILE A 354 -21.88 12.83 6.17
C ILE A 354 -21.93 12.72 4.64
N ALA A 355 -22.69 11.76 4.13
CA ALA A 355 -22.83 11.57 2.68
C ALA A 355 -23.45 12.79 2.00
N GLU A 356 -24.46 13.42 2.61
CA GLU A 356 -25.13 14.63 2.12
C GLU A 356 -24.16 15.84 2.06
N LYS A 357 -23.41 16.05 3.12
CA LYS A 357 -22.40 17.13 3.18
C LYS A 357 -21.37 17.00 2.06
N ILE A 358 -20.84 15.80 1.85
CA ILE A 358 -19.80 15.54 0.84
C ILE A 358 -20.35 15.69 -0.59
N GLN A 359 -21.60 15.30 -0.84
CA GLN A 359 -22.22 15.47 -2.16
C GLN A 359 -22.37 16.91 -2.63
N GLN A 360 -22.39 17.87 -1.72
CA GLN A 360 -22.49 19.29 -2.09
C GLN A 360 -21.28 19.75 -2.91
N VAL A 361 -20.12 19.11 -2.75
CA VAL A 361 -18.92 19.45 -3.49
C VAL A 361 -18.80 18.66 -4.79
N ARG A 362 -18.87 17.33 -4.71
CA ARG A 362 -18.76 16.45 -5.90
C ARG A 362 -19.47 15.12 -5.65
N LYS A 363 -20.30 14.69 -6.61
CA LYS A 363 -20.94 13.36 -6.55
C LYS A 363 -19.92 12.27 -6.86
N SER A 364 -19.64 11.41 -5.90
CA SER A 364 -18.86 10.18 -6.08
C SER A 364 -19.79 8.97 -6.25
N GLY A 365 -19.32 7.91 -6.92
CA GLY A 365 -20.03 6.64 -6.98
C GLY A 365 -20.07 5.95 -5.61
N LEU A 366 -21.15 5.22 -5.32
CA LEU A 366 -21.25 4.42 -4.11
C LEU A 366 -20.82 2.98 -4.38
N THR A 367 -19.99 2.47 -3.50
CA THR A 367 -19.53 1.08 -3.52
C THR A 367 -19.79 0.45 -2.17
N PHE A 368 -20.48 -0.68 -2.18
CA PHE A 368 -20.76 -1.48 -1.00
C PHE A 368 -20.23 -2.90 -1.18
N ALA A 369 -19.82 -3.51 -0.08
CA ALA A 369 -19.23 -4.84 -0.06
C ALA A 369 -20.03 -5.78 0.88
N PRO A 370 -21.16 -6.35 0.44
CA PRO A 370 -21.86 -7.41 1.18
C PRO A 370 -20.98 -8.67 1.31
N GLU A 371 -20.08 -8.91 0.37
CA GLU A 371 -19.14 -10.04 0.23
C GLU A 371 -19.82 -11.37 -0.11
N ALA A 372 -21.03 -11.66 0.38
CA ALA A 372 -21.74 -12.90 0.13
C ALA A 372 -23.23 -12.66 -0.18
N GLY A 373 -23.83 -13.53 -1.00
CA GLY A 373 -25.21 -13.39 -1.47
C GLY A 373 -26.26 -13.66 -0.42
N THR A 374 -25.97 -14.49 0.60
CA THR A 374 -26.93 -14.85 1.65
C THR A 374 -26.48 -14.40 3.03
N GLN A 375 -27.44 -14.19 3.95
CA GLN A 375 -27.14 -13.89 5.35
C GLN A 375 -26.35 -15.02 6.00
N ARG A 376 -26.73 -16.29 5.73
CA ARG A 376 -26.01 -17.46 6.22
C ARG A 376 -24.51 -17.38 5.93
N LEU A 377 -24.15 -17.07 4.68
CA LEU A 377 -22.75 -17.05 4.28
C LEU A 377 -22.04 -15.80 4.82
N ARG A 378 -22.72 -14.65 4.92
CA ARG A 378 -22.18 -13.45 5.61
C ARG A 378 -21.86 -13.75 7.08
N ASP A 379 -22.70 -14.53 7.77
CA ASP A 379 -22.47 -14.94 9.15
C ASP A 379 -21.27 -15.92 9.24
N VAL A 380 -21.16 -16.87 8.30
CA VAL A 380 -20.02 -17.79 8.21
C VAL A 380 -18.69 -17.02 8.11
N ILE A 381 -18.61 -15.98 7.28
CA ILE A 381 -17.39 -15.18 7.11
C ILE A 381 -17.26 -14.06 8.15
N ASN A 382 -18.18 -13.96 9.09
CA ASN A 382 -18.24 -12.91 10.12
C ASN A 382 -18.18 -11.48 9.53
N LYS A 383 -18.93 -11.24 8.45
CA LYS A 383 -18.98 -9.91 7.80
C LYS A 383 -19.69 -8.88 8.66
N GLY A 384 -20.69 -9.29 9.46
CA GLY A 384 -21.45 -8.41 10.34
C GLY A 384 -22.26 -7.34 9.59
N VAL A 385 -22.79 -7.69 8.42
CA VAL A 385 -23.67 -6.84 7.59
C VAL A 385 -24.93 -7.64 7.29
N SER A 386 -26.08 -7.06 7.57
CA SER A 386 -27.38 -7.68 7.28
C SER A 386 -27.92 -7.28 5.90
N GLU A 387 -28.96 -8.02 5.45
CA GLU A 387 -29.71 -7.65 4.24
C GLU A 387 -30.45 -6.32 4.45
N GLU A 388 -30.95 -6.07 5.66
CA GLU A 388 -31.59 -4.82 6.04
C GLU A 388 -30.64 -3.63 5.98
N ASP A 389 -29.38 -3.79 6.39
CA ASP A 389 -28.35 -2.73 6.27
C ASP A 389 -28.15 -2.34 4.81
N LEU A 390 -28.09 -3.32 3.90
CA LEU A 390 -27.94 -3.06 2.46
C LEU A 390 -29.16 -2.32 1.91
N GLN A 391 -30.37 -2.77 2.27
CA GLN A 391 -31.63 -2.15 1.83
C GLN A 391 -31.72 -0.72 2.33
N ASN A 392 -31.46 -0.48 3.61
CA ASN A 392 -31.50 0.85 4.22
C ASN A 392 -30.47 1.80 3.61
N ALA A 393 -29.22 1.36 3.44
CA ALA A 393 -28.17 2.17 2.85
C ALA A 393 -28.46 2.54 1.39
N THR A 394 -28.94 1.57 0.57
CA THR A 394 -29.26 1.81 -0.84
C THR A 394 -30.49 2.67 -1.02
N LYS A 395 -31.55 2.45 -0.24
CA LYS A 395 -32.76 3.27 -0.26
C LYS A 395 -32.44 4.74 0.01
N LYS A 396 -31.73 4.99 1.09
CA LYS A 396 -31.29 6.32 1.48
C LYS A 396 -30.43 6.97 0.41
N ALA A 397 -29.47 6.23 -0.16
CA ALA A 397 -28.65 6.73 -1.25
C ALA A 397 -29.48 7.17 -2.46
N PHE A 398 -30.49 6.40 -2.84
CA PHE A 398 -31.38 6.75 -3.97
C PHE A 398 -32.29 7.94 -3.67
N GLU A 399 -32.82 8.05 -2.46
CA GLU A 399 -33.55 9.23 -2.00
C GLU A 399 -32.74 10.51 -2.10
N MET A 400 -31.43 10.45 -1.87
CA MET A 400 -30.48 11.56 -2.02
C MET A 400 -30.01 11.80 -3.47
N GLY A 401 -30.50 10.99 -4.41
CA GLY A 401 -30.26 11.19 -5.84
C GLY A 401 -29.04 10.49 -6.42
N TRP A 402 -28.45 9.52 -5.72
CA TRP A 402 -27.56 8.58 -6.38
C TRP A 402 -28.33 7.76 -7.42
N ASN A 403 -27.69 7.49 -8.55
CA ASN A 403 -28.30 6.72 -9.64
C ASN A 403 -27.52 5.44 -9.94
N SER A 404 -26.39 5.19 -9.24
CA SER A 404 -25.63 3.97 -9.44
C SER A 404 -25.02 3.48 -8.13
N VAL A 405 -24.98 2.16 -8.01
CA VAL A 405 -24.35 1.46 -6.88
C VAL A 405 -23.51 0.32 -7.43
N LYS A 406 -22.33 0.13 -6.87
CA LYS A 406 -21.47 -1.00 -7.14
C LYS A 406 -21.45 -1.92 -5.93
N LEU A 407 -21.68 -3.22 -6.16
CA LEU A 407 -21.69 -4.25 -5.13
C LEU A 407 -20.52 -5.21 -5.33
N TYR A 408 -19.72 -5.43 -4.28
CA TYR A 408 -18.64 -6.42 -4.31
C TYR A 408 -19.05 -7.71 -3.62
N PHE A 409 -18.75 -8.82 -4.28
CA PHE A 409 -18.95 -10.17 -3.76
C PHE A 409 -17.69 -11.01 -3.96
N MET A 410 -17.55 -12.03 -3.13
CA MET A 410 -16.54 -13.08 -3.22
C MET A 410 -17.22 -14.38 -3.63
N ILE A 411 -16.55 -15.18 -4.43
CA ILE A 411 -16.98 -16.53 -4.85
C ILE A 411 -15.90 -17.53 -4.39
N GLY A 412 -16.34 -18.71 -3.96
CA GLY A 412 -15.43 -19.74 -3.43
C GLY A 412 -15.20 -19.64 -1.92
N LEU A 413 -16.13 -19.01 -1.20
CA LEU A 413 -16.06 -18.90 0.26
C LEU A 413 -16.24 -20.27 0.94
N PRO A 414 -15.66 -20.50 2.13
CA PRO A 414 -15.88 -21.73 2.88
C PRO A 414 -17.37 -21.99 3.11
N THR A 415 -17.81 -23.22 2.84
CA THR A 415 -19.20 -23.69 2.93
C THR A 415 -20.20 -23.05 1.96
N GLU A 416 -19.71 -22.36 0.92
CA GLU A 416 -20.57 -21.79 -0.12
C GLU A 416 -21.33 -22.87 -0.89
N ALA A 417 -22.60 -22.61 -1.15
CA ALA A 417 -23.50 -23.45 -1.94
C ALA A 417 -24.09 -22.63 -3.11
N TYR A 418 -24.70 -23.30 -4.08
CA TYR A 418 -25.32 -22.64 -5.24
C TYR A 418 -26.38 -21.60 -4.83
N ASP A 419 -27.15 -21.87 -3.77
CA ASP A 419 -28.15 -20.93 -3.23
C ASP A 419 -27.49 -19.61 -2.78
N ASP A 420 -26.22 -19.64 -2.31
CA ASP A 420 -25.50 -18.43 -1.93
C ASP A 420 -25.08 -17.62 -3.17
N LEU A 421 -24.76 -18.29 -4.29
CA LEU A 421 -24.45 -17.63 -5.56
C LEU A 421 -25.71 -17.02 -6.18
N ASP A 422 -26.86 -17.74 -6.16
CA ASP A 422 -28.15 -17.21 -6.58
C ASP A 422 -28.56 -16.01 -5.73
N GLY A 423 -28.18 -16.02 -4.45
CA GLY A 423 -28.35 -14.90 -3.53
C GLY A 423 -27.67 -13.60 -3.98
N ILE A 424 -26.54 -13.68 -4.72
CA ILE A 424 -25.87 -12.50 -5.28
C ILE A 424 -26.79 -11.81 -6.30
N ALA A 425 -27.37 -12.59 -7.22
CA ALA A 425 -28.30 -12.06 -8.20
C ALA A 425 -29.56 -11.49 -7.52
N LYS A 426 -30.09 -12.19 -6.52
CA LYS A 426 -31.23 -11.72 -5.73
C LYS A 426 -30.96 -10.36 -5.10
N LEU A 427 -29.84 -10.19 -4.39
CA LEU A 427 -29.49 -8.90 -3.77
C LEU A 427 -29.36 -7.77 -4.81
N ALA A 428 -28.84 -8.06 -6.00
CA ALA A 428 -28.76 -7.07 -7.08
C ALA A 428 -30.17 -6.65 -7.55
N TYR A 429 -31.11 -7.61 -7.69
CA TYR A 429 -32.51 -7.31 -8.02
C TYR A 429 -33.21 -6.54 -6.91
N ASP A 430 -32.98 -6.88 -5.65
CA ASP A 430 -33.54 -6.16 -4.50
C ASP A 430 -33.13 -4.69 -4.51
N VAL A 431 -31.88 -4.40 -4.86
CA VAL A 431 -31.38 -3.02 -5.05
C VAL A 431 -32.07 -2.31 -6.22
N ILE A 432 -32.32 -3.00 -7.34
CA ILE A 432 -33.08 -2.45 -8.47
C ILE A 432 -34.54 -2.13 -8.07
N ASP A 433 -35.18 -3.02 -7.34
CA ASP A 433 -36.55 -2.83 -6.89
C ASP A 433 -36.66 -1.71 -5.86
N MET A 434 -35.67 -1.56 -4.98
CA MET A 434 -35.54 -0.42 -4.08
C MET A 434 -35.47 0.92 -4.84
N TYR A 435 -34.66 0.97 -5.93
CA TYR A 435 -34.61 2.16 -6.77
C TYR A 435 -35.97 2.50 -7.41
N ARG A 436 -36.69 1.47 -7.90
CA ARG A 436 -38.04 1.63 -8.46
C ARG A 436 -39.03 2.15 -7.42
N GLU A 437 -38.96 1.64 -6.20
CA GLU A 437 -39.81 2.09 -5.09
C GLU A 437 -39.60 3.60 -4.83
N VAL A 438 -38.33 4.02 -4.66
CA VAL A 438 -37.99 5.44 -4.42
C VAL A 438 -38.43 6.35 -5.57
N HIS A 439 -38.40 5.86 -6.82
CA HIS A 439 -38.68 6.67 -8.01
C HIS A 439 -40.05 6.38 -8.67
N ASN A 440 -41.05 5.89 -7.88
CA ASN A 440 -42.42 5.61 -8.34
C ASN A 440 -42.45 4.71 -9.60
N GLY A 441 -41.68 3.62 -9.58
CA GLY A 441 -41.64 2.61 -10.64
C GLY A 441 -40.76 2.98 -11.85
N LYS A 442 -40.15 4.17 -11.88
CA LYS A 442 -39.35 4.64 -13.03
C LYS A 442 -37.86 4.35 -12.88
N LEU A 443 -37.25 3.79 -13.92
CA LEU A 443 -35.81 3.69 -14.03
C LEU A 443 -35.27 4.86 -14.86
N LYS A 444 -34.36 5.66 -14.31
CA LYS A 444 -33.67 6.70 -15.06
C LYS A 444 -32.65 6.05 -16.01
N ARG A 445 -32.39 6.69 -17.16
CA ARG A 445 -31.39 6.19 -18.13
C ARG A 445 -29.97 6.07 -17.55
N SER A 446 -29.66 6.86 -16.54
CA SER A 446 -28.37 6.85 -15.82
C SER A 446 -28.32 5.86 -14.64
N PHE A 447 -29.40 5.09 -14.40
CA PHE A 447 -29.42 4.11 -13.34
C PHE A 447 -28.58 2.88 -13.69
N GLY A 448 -27.83 2.37 -12.71
CA GLY A 448 -27.02 1.17 -12.88
C GLY A 448 -26.69 0.50 -11.55
N VAL A 449 -26.76 -0.83 -11.55
CA VAL A 449 -26.19 -1.68 -10.51
C VAL A 449 -25.07 -2.50 -11.16
N THR A 450 -23.88 -2.42 -10.59
CA THR A 450 -22.73 -3.24 -11.02
C THR A 450 -22.41 -4.24 -9.92
N VAL A 451 -22.26 -5.50 -10.33
CA VAL A 451 -21.91 -6.61 -9.44
C VAL A 451 -20.58 -7.20 -9.85
#